data_1b9e7ea86a3c597800b161a74e936139
#
_entry.id   1b9e7ea86a3c597800b161a74e936139
#
_cell.length_a   1.000
_cell.length_b   1.000
_cell.length_c   1.000
_cell.angle_alpha   90.00
_cell.angle_beta   90.00
_cell.angle_gamma   90.00
#
_symmetry.space_group_name_H-M   'P 1'
#
loop_
_entity.id
_entity.type
_entity.pdbx_description
1 polymer ?
#
loop_
_entity_poly.entity_id
_entity_poly.type
_entity_poly.pdbx_seq_one_letter_code
_entity_poly.pdbx_strand_id
1 'polypeptide(L)'
;MTKITPACKSRKAAIVPLLAVSMVALIGIIALAVDIGILAQTKSQLQSAADAAALSGSRGLTGDTGTDNNRAAVNGLALSTIEASTIMGQTLQSS
;
A
#
# COMPACT_ATOMS: atom_id res chain seq x y z
N MET A 1 -66.81 -19.71 3.60
CA MET A 1 -65.82 -19.52 2.52
C MET A 1 -64.49 -19.20 3.12
N THR A 2 -63.58 -20.14 3.13
CA THR A 2 -62.20 -19.94 3.57
C THR A 2 -61.46 -19.20 2.47
N LYS A 3 -61.11 -17.97 2.71
CA LYS A 3 -60.16 -17.25 1.84
C LYS A 3 -58.77 -17.84 1.99
N ILE A 4 -58.37 -18.60 1.01
CA ILE A 4 -56.98 -19.06 0.87
C ILE A 4 -56.18 -17.84 0.39
N THR A 5 -55.52 -17.16 1.30
CA THR A 5 -54.50 -16.15 0.95
C THR A 5 -53.29 -16.87 0.39
N PRO A 6 -52.84 -16.58 -0.85
CA PRO A 6 -51.65 -17.25 -1.38
C PRO A 6 -50.44 -16.87 -0.57
N ALA A 7 -49.74 -17.87 -0.04
CA ALA A 7 -48.50 -17.76 0.71
C ALA A 7 -47.30 -17.27 -0.13
N CYS A 8 -47.54 -16.87 -1.37
CA CYS A 8 -46.50 -16.39 -2.27
C CYS A 8 -45.96 -14.99 -1.97
N LYS A 9 -46.55 -14.25 -1.02
CA LYS A 9 -46.15 -12.87 -0.75
C LYS A 9 -44.95 -12.76 0.20
N SER A 10 -44.67 -13.82 0.96
CA SER A 10 -43.57 -13.80 1.96
C SER A 10 -42.20 -14.07 1.37
N ARG A 11 -42.10 -14.74 0.24
CA ARG A 11 -40.79 -15.04 -0.40
C ARG A 11 -40.15 -13.81 -1.05
N LYS A 12 -40.94 -12.90 -1.59
CA LYS A 12 -40.43 -11.65 -2.19
C LYS A 12 -39.97 -10.64 -1.12
N ALA A 13 -40.58 -10.66 0.05
CA ALA A 13 -40.21 -9.79 1.15
C ALA A 13 -38.88 -10.17 1.83
N ALA A 14 -38.46 -11.44 1.76
CA ALA A 14 -37.19 -11.89 2.31
C ALA A 14 -35.99 -11.62 1.39
N ILE A 15 -36.20 -11.42 0.09
CA ILE A 15 -35.12 -11.19 -0.89
C ILE A 15 -34.53 -9.79 -0.72
N VAL A 16 -35.35 -8.79 -0.43
CA VAL A 16 -34.89 -7.39 -0.30
C VAL A 16 -33.90 -7.20 0.85
N PRO A 17 -34.18 -7.67 2.08
CA PRO A 17 -33.20 -7.55 3.18
C PRO A 17 -31.95 -8.41 2.92
N LEU A 18 -32.07 -9.57 2.29
CA LEU A 18 -30.91 -10.38 1.94
C LEU A 18 -30.00 -9.67 0.92
N LEU A 19 -30.61 -9.02 -0.07
CA LEU A 19 -29.86 -8.22 -1.05
C LEU A 19 -29.14 -7.04 -0.38
N ALA A 20 -29.81 -6.36 0.55
CA ALA A 20 -29.22 -5.24 1.27
C ALA A 20 -27.99 -5.68 2.10
N VAL A 21 -28.08 -6.80 2.82
CA VAL A 21 -26.95 -7.35 3.58
C VAL A 21 -25.81 -7.76 2.67
N SER A 22 -26.09 -8.39 1.53
CA SER A 22 -25.05 -8.76 0.58
C SER A 22 -24.32 -7.56 -0.04
N MET A 23 -25.03 -6.45 -0.30
CA MET A 23 -24.41 -5.22 -0.78
C MET A 23 -23.45 -4.62 0.25
N VAL A 24 -23.83 -4.58 1.51
CA VAL A 24 -22.97 -4.09 2.59
C VAL A 24 -21.70 -4.96 2.72
N ALA A 25 -21.86 -6.27 2.66
CA ALA A 25 -20.74 -7.20 2.71
C ALA A 25 -19.76 -6.99 1.54
N LEU A 26 -20.27 -6.80 0.32
CA LEU A 26 -19.43 -6.52 -0.87
C LEU A 26 -18.66 -5.22 -0.72
N ILE A 27 -19.28 -4.16 -0.24
CA ILE A 27 -18.61 -2.87 0.00
C ILE A 27 -17.48 -3.03 1.03
N GLY A 28 -17.70 -3.80 2.10
CA GLY A 28 -16.69 -4.10 3.10
C GLY A 28 -15.47 -4.83 2.54
N ILE A 29 -15.69 -5.80 1.66
CA ILE A 29 -14.60 -6.54 1.00
C ILE A 29 -13.80 -5.62 0.06
N ILE A 30 -14.47 -4.76 -0.70
CA ILE A 30 -13.80 -3.82 -1.60
C ILE A 30 -12.93 -2.83 -0.81
N ALA A 31 -13.44 -2.29 0.30
CA ALA A 31 -12.66 -1.40 1.16
C ALA A 31 -11.39 -2.07 1.68
N LEU A 32 -11.47 -3.31 2.15
CA LEU A 32 -10.32 -4.07 2.63
C LEU A 32 -9.31 -4.35 1.50
N ALA A 33 -9.77 -4.66 0.30
CA ALA A 33 -8.91 -4.91 -0.85
C ALA A 33 -8.09 -3.67 -1.23
N VAL A 34 -8.69 -2.48 -1.18
CA VAL A 34 -7.98 -1.21 -1.43
C VAL A 34 -6.90 -0.97 -0.38
N ASP A 35 -7.18 -1.17 0.89
CA ASP A 35 -6.19 -0.99 1.97
C ASP A 35 -4.98 -1.90 1.80
N ILE A 36 -5.20 -3.18 1.50
CA ILE A 36 -4.12 -4.14 1.25
C ILE A 36 -3.32 -3.75 0.00
N GLY A 37 -3.99 -3.28 -1.04
CA GLY A 37 -3.34 -2.82 -2.27
C GLY A 37 -2.40 -1.65 -2.03
N ILE A 38 -2.81 -0.67 -1.25
CA ILE A 38 -1.98 0.50 -0.87
C ILE A 38 -0.76 0.05 -0.07
N LEU A 39 -0.93 -0.83 0.92
CA LEU A 39 0.17 -1.36 1.72
C LEU A 39 1.20 -2.12 0.88
N ALA A 40 0.76 -2.96 -0.04
CA ALA A 40 1.64 -3.71 -0.93
C ALA A 40 2.45 -2.79 -1.84
N GLN A 41 1.81 -1.76 -2.40
CA GLN A 41 2.46 -0.78 -3.25
C GLN A 41 3.50 0.06 -2.48
N THR A 42 3.16 0.53 -1.30
CA THR A 42 4.08 1.29 -0.44
C THR A 42 5.30 0.46 -0.07
N LYS A 43 5.12 -0.80 0.29
CA LYS A 43 6.23 -1.71 0.60
C LYS A 43 7.17 -1.89 -0.59
N SER A 44 6.64 -2.07 -1.79
CA SER A 44 7.44 -2.20 -3.01
C SER A 44 8.24 -0.94 -3.32
N GLN A 45 7.63 0.24 -3.16
CA GLN A 45 8.29 1.52 -3.37
C GLN A 45 9.41 1.78 -2.36
N LEU A 46 9.18 1.45 -1.07
CA LEU A 46 10.19 1.56 -0.03
C LEU A 46 11.38 0.64 -0.30
N GLN A 47 11.13 -0.58 -0.73
CA GLN A 47 12.19 -1.52 -1.06
C GLN A 47 13.03 -1.03 -2.24
N SER A 48 12.39 -0.54 -3.29
CA SER A 48 13.07 0.05 -4.45
C SER A 48 13.91 1.27 -4.07
N ALA A 49 13.41 2.15 -3.21
CA ALA A 49 14.15 3.31 -2.71
C ALA A 49 15.36 2.90 -1.86
N ALA A 50 15.21 1.89 -1.01
CA ALA A 50 16.30 1.36 -0.18
C ALA A 50 17.39 0.72 -1.04
N ASP A 51 17.02 -0.06 -2.05
CA ASP A 51 17.97 -0.69 -2.99
C ASP A 51 18.73 0.38 -3.79
N ALA A 52 18.05 1.40 -4.27
CA ALA A 52 18.66 2.51 -4.97
C ALA A 52 19.64 3.29 -4.08
N ALA A 53 19.28 3.53 -2.83
CA ALA A 53 20.14 4.19 -1.86
C ALA A 53 21.38 3.35 -1.52
N ALA A 54 21.21 2.05 -1.33
CA ALA A 54 22.31 1.12 -1.07
C ALA A 54 23.30 1.07 -2.27
N LEU A 55 22.75 1.03 -3.49
CA LEU A 55 23.56 1.00 -4.70
C LEU A 55 24.32 2.32 -4.92
N SER A 56 23.67 3.46 -4.69
CA SER A 56 24.33 4.77 -4.79
C SER A 56 25.40 4.94 -3.72
N GLY A 57 25.13 4.50 -2.50
CA GLY A 57 26.10 4.49 -1.41
C GLY A 57 27.32 3.62 -1.72
N SER A 58 27.10 2.41 -2.23
CA SER A 58 28.21 1.49 -2.56
C SER A 58 29.16 2.02 -3.63
N ARG A 59 28.65 2.80 -4.58
CA ARG A 59 29.48 3.44 -5.63
C ARG A 59 30.37 4.56 -5.11
N GLY A 60 30.00 5.17 -3.98
CA GLY A 60 30.80 6.21 -3.34
C GLY A 60 31.95 5.69 -2.48
N LEU A 61 31.99 4.39 -2.20
CA LEU A 61 33.05 3.78 -1.40
C LEU A 61 34.31 3.64 -2.23
N THR A 62 35.39 4.28 -1.78
CA THR A 62 36.69 4.28 -2.49
C THR A 62 37.57 3.07 -2.18
N GLY A 63 37.25 2.32 -1.14
CA GLY A 63 38.10 1.23 -0.62
C GLY A 63 39.31 1.69 0.16
N ASP A 64 39.51 2.99 0.33
CA ASP A 64 40.63 3.56 1.06
C ASP A 64 40.34 3.65 2.56
N THR A 65 40.99 2.80 3.33
CA THR A 65 40.85 2.77 4.80
C THR A 65 41.53 3.96 5.50
N GLY A 66 42.45 4.67 4.83
CA GLY A 66 43.15 5.84 5.39
C GLY A 66 42.28 7.09 5.48
N THR A 67 41.24 7.19 4.64
CA THR A 67 40.29 8.32 4.57
C THR A 67 38.89 7.97 5.10
N ASP A 68 38.79 6.97 5.97
CA ASP A 68 37.50 6.45 6.47
C ASP A 68 36.53 6.05 5.32
N ASN A 69 37.12 5.60 4.20
CA ASN A 69 36.39 5.09 3.05
C ASN A 69 35.35 6.08 2.48
N ASN A 70 35.58 7.37 2.67
CA ASN A 70 34.73 8.47 2.20
C ASN A 70 33.27 8.39 2.70
N ARG A 71 33.06 7.90 3.93
CA ARG A 71 31.72 7.64 4.48
C ARG A 71 30.80 8.85 4.50
N ALA A 72 31.35 10.03 4.74
CA ALA A 72 30.56 11.27 4.76
C ALA A 72 29.93 11.56 3.38
N ALA A 73 30.69 11.40 2.31
CA ALA A 73 30.20 11.56 0.95
C ALA A 73 29.18 10.46 0.57
N VAL A 74 29.42 9.22 0.99
CA VAL A 74 28.54 8.08 0.75
C VAL A 74 27.20 8.28 1.45
N ASN A 75 27.19 8.75 2.69
CA ASN A 75 25.96 9.08 3.41
C ASN A 75 25.16 10.19 2.69
N GLY A 76 25.85 11.21 2.20
CA GLY A 76 25.24 12.28 1.41
C GLY A 76 24.59 11.77 0.12
N LEU A 77 25.27 10.88 -0.60
CA LEU A 77 24.74 10.26 -1.83
C LEU A 77 23.52 9.37 -1.54
N ALA A 78 23.59 8.56 -0.50
CA ALA A 78 22.47 7.70 -0.10
C ALA A 78 21.24 8.53 0.30
N LEU A 79 21.43 9.58 1.10
CA LEU A 79 20.37 10.48 1.53
C LEU A 79 19.75 11.22 0.35
N SER A 80 20.54 11.77 -0.55
CA SER A 80 20.03 12.46 -1.75
C SER A 80 19.22 11.53 -2.66
N THR A 81 19.57 10.26 -2.72
CA THR A 81 18.84 9.25 -3.49
C THR A 81 17.49 8.94 -2.84
N ILE A 82 17.44 8.85 -1.50
CA ILE A 82 16.20 8.64 -0.77
C ILE A 82 15.28 9.87 -0.91
N GLU A 83 15.82 11.07 -0.78
CA GLU A 83 15.07 12.32 -0.94
C GLU A 83 14.50 12.49 -2.36
N ALA A 84 15.21 12.04 -3.37
CA ALA A 84 14.73 12.01 -4.76
C ALA A 84 13.66 10.94 -5.00
N SER A 85 13.53 9.95 -4.11
CA SER A 85 12.53 8.89 -4.23
C SER A 85 11.16 9.41 -3.82
N THR A 86 10.16 9.17 -4.66
CA THR A 86 8.78 9.54 -4.38
C THR A 86 8.00 8.31 -3.96
N ILE A 87 7.44 8.33 -2.77
CA ILE A 87 6.59 7.26 -2.24
C ILE A 87 5.20 7.82 -2.04
N MET A 88 4.18 7.21 -2.67
CA MET A 88 2.78 7.64 -2.63
C MET A 88 2.57 9.13 -2.97
N GLY A 89 3.35 9.66 -3.92
CA GLY A 89 3.26 11.07 -4.33
C GLY A 89 3.92 12.08 -3.38
N GLN A 90 4.60 11.60 -2.34
CA GLN A 90 5.37 12.43 -1.42
C GLN A 90 6.86 12.12 -1.52
N THR A 91 7.69 13.17 -1.53
CA THR A 91 9.14 13.03 -1.43
C THR A 91 9.53 12.70 0.01
N LEU A 92 10.43 11.73 0.17
CA LEU A 92 11.01 11.46 1.47
C LEU A 92 11.99 12.59 1.81
N GLN A 93 11.73 13.30 2.89
CA GLN A 93 12.64 14.32 3.42
C GLN A 93 13.44 13.75 4.57
N SER A 94 14.77 13.84 4.47
CA SER A 94 15.64 13.59 5.63
C SER A 94 15.51 14.76 6.60
N SER A 95 15.06 14.48 7.77
CA SER A 95 15.05 15.45 8.87
C SER A 95 16.34 15.39 9.68
#